data_ad82ee7d5947ff06e32e4b64faabed27
#
_entry.id   ad82ee7d5947ff06e32e4b64faabed27
#
_cell.length_a   1.000
_cell.length_b   1.000
_cell.length_c   1.000
_cell.angle_alpha   90.00
_cell.angle_beta   90.00
_cell.angle_gamma   90.00
#
_symmetry.space_group_name_H-M   'P 1'
#
loop_
_entity.id
_entity.type
_entity.pdbx_description
1 polymer ?
#
loop_
_entity_poly.entity_id
_entity_poly.type
_entity_poly.pdbx_seq_one_letter_code
_entity_poly.pdbx_strand_id
1 'polypeptide(L)'
;NLHTTIDSDIQFILNDEVRKKFISSGSEEAYGIIMDPNNGKVLATSYYTIFKNRALRNPIFQNQFEPGSIFKPIIVASALDAGLVSKYTKFDIGDGKITKYRHTIKEASRNTKGVLTTEEVLKKSSNVGMVMIGDKFTNQEFEEYLKKFGFYDKTGIDFPGEIKPYTIPYKRWDGLKKSTMSFGQGIAVTPIQMITAFSARG
;
A
#
# COMPACT_ATOMS: atom_id res chain seq x y z
N ASN A 1 34.94 8.16 4.49
CA ASN A 1 33.91 7.88 5.51
C ASN A 1 32.55 7.92 4.84
N LEU A 2 31.71 6.92 5.10
CA LEU A 2 30.30 6.90 4.67
C LEU A 2 29.47 7.41 5.84
N HIS A 3 28.66 8.44 5.59
CA HIS A 3 27.67 8.93 6.55
C HIS A 3 26.28 8.47 6.09
N THR A 4 25.54 7.81 6.97
CA THR A 4 24.20 7.32 6.70
C THR A 4 23.19 8.00 7.63
N THR A 5 21.91 7.83 7.35
CA THR A 5 20.80 8.31 8.19
C THR A 5 20.37 7.27 9.24
N ILE A 6 21.04 6.10 9.25
CA ILE A 6 20.70 5.02 10.17
C ILE A 6 20.99 5.42 11.61
N ASP A 7 19.98 5.28 12.46
CA ASP A 7 20.08 5.43 13.89
C ASP A 7 20.38 4.05 14.53
N SER A 8 21.45 3.96 15.31
CA SER A 8 21.93 2.69 15.85
C SER A 8 20.94 2.02 16.81
N ASP A 9 20.24 2.80 17.62
CA ASP A 9 19.32 2.27 18.63
C ASP A 9 18.03 1.80 17.97
N ILE A 10 17.48 2.60 17.03
CA ILE A 10 16.32 2.22 16.24
C ILE A 10 16.64 0.99 15.39
N GLN A 11 17.83 0.92 14.78
CA GLN A 11 18.29 -0.24 14.01
C GLN A 11 18.37 -1.51 14.85
N PHE A 12 18.91 -1.40 16.07
CA PHE A 12 18.98 -2.54 16.99
C PHE A 12 17.60 -3.06 17.36
N ILE A 13 16.68 -2.16 17.74
CA ILE A 13 15.30 -2.50 18.10
C ILE A 13 14.58 -3.15 16.89
N LEU A 14 14.68 -2.55 15.70
CA LEU A 14 14.03 -3.09 14.51
C LEU A 14 14.54 -4.48 14.16
N ASN A 15 15.86 -4.70 14.22
CA ASN A 15 16.45 -6.01 13.95
C ASN A 15 15.93 -7.07 14.91
N ASP A 16 15.87 -6.76 16.19
CA ASP A 16 15.40 -7.70 17.21
C ASP A 16 13.92 -8.07 17.00
N GLU A 17 13.07 -7.09 16.77
CA GLU A 17 11.63 -7.32 16.56
C GLU A 17 11.32 -8.06 15.24
N VAL A 18 11.99 -7.72 14.15
CA VAL A 18 11.82 -8.43 12.87
C VAL A 18 12.32 -9.87 13.00
N ARG A 19 13.45 -10.09 13.68
CA ARG A 19 13.99 -11.43 13.94
C ARG A 19 13.02 -12.28 14.79
N LYS A 20 12.53 -11.74 15.90
CA LYS A 20 11.54 -12.42 16.75
C LYS A 20 10.30 -12.81 15.95
N LYS A 21 9.78 -11.89 15.15
CA LYS A 21 8.60 -12.15 14.31
C LYS A 21 8.89 -13.17 13.22
N PHE A 22 10.03 -13.11 12.57
CA PHE A 22 10.47 -14.08 11.57
C PHE A 22 10.47 -15.50 12.14
N ILE A 23 11.08 -15.68 13.31
CA ILE A 23 11.16 -17.00 14.00
C ILE A 23 9.76 -17.44 14.43
N SER A 24 8.99 -16.59 15.10
CA SER A 24 7.70 -16.98 15.69
C SER A 24 6.60 -17.23 14.65
N SER A 25 6.69 -16.62 13.47
CA SER A 25 5.72 -16.83 12.39
C SER A 25 6.04 -18.02 11.50
N GLY A 26 7.29 -18.52 11.51
CA GLY A 26 7.76 -19.53 10.57
C GLY A 26 7.74 -19.05 9.11
N SER A 27 7.77 -17.74 8.89
CA SER A 27 7.73 -17.17 7.54
C SER A 27 9.06 -17.41 6.80
N GLU A 28 8.98 -17.47 5.47
CA GLU A 28 10.18 -17.63 4.63
C GLU A 28 11.03 -16.35 4.57
N GLU A 29 10.38 -15.20 4.70
CA GLU A 29 11.01 -13.88 4.69
C GLU A 29 10.27 -12.94 5.64
N ALA A 30 11.02 -12.04 6.29
CA ALA A 30 10.50 -10.93 7.07
C ALA A 30 11.39 -9.71 6.89
N TYR A 31 10.79 -8.55 6.76
CA TYR A 31 11.52 -7.28 6.66
C TYR A 31 10.78 -6.16 7.35
N GLY A 32 11.52 -5.13 7.71
CA GLY A 32 11.01 -3.91 8.29
C GLY A 32 11.81 -2.69 7.83
N ILE A 33 11.15 -1.55 7.82
CA ILE A 33 11.76 -0.25 7.54
C ILE A 33 11.13 0.80 8.45
N ILE A 34 11.96 1.72 8.93
CA ILE A 34 11.53 2.89 9.71
C ILE A 34 12.04 4.13 8.99
N MET A 35 11.14 5.09 8.78
CA MET A 35 11.40 6.35 8.10
C MET A 35 10.91 7.52 8.95
N ASP A 36 11.66 8.62 8.98
CA ASP A 36 11.19 9.88 9.51
C ASP A 36 10.26 10.56 8.47
N PRO A 37 8.96 10.72 8.77
CA PRO A 37 8.01 11.28 7.82
C PRO A 37 8.25 12.77 7.55
N ASN A 38 9.04 13.46 8.38
CA ASN A 38 9.29 14.90 8.23
C ASN A 38 10.31 15.21 7.13
N ASN A 39 11.22 14.27 6.84
CA ASN A 39 12.34 14.52 5.93
C ASN A 39 12.66 13.34 5.01
N GLY A 40 11.93 12.21 5.13
CA GLY A 40 12.12 11.00 4.32
C GLY A 40 13.39 10.21 4.66
N LYS A 41 14.11 10.52 5.74
CA LYS A 41 15.30 9.77 6.13
C LYS A 41 14.93 8.37 6.59
N VAL A 42 15.58 7.36 6.02
CA VAL A 42 15.49 5.98 6.51
C VAL A 42 16.36 5.87 7.75
N LEU A 43 15.74 5.55 8.88
CA LEU A 43 16.39 5.44 10.19
C LEU A 43 16.82 4.00 10.50
N ALA A 44 16.13 3.00 9.97
CA ALA A 44 16.48 1.60 10.14
C ALA A 44 15.88 0.73 9.03
N THR A 45 16.58 -0.37 8.69
CA THR A 45 16.08 -1.44 7.81
C THR A 45 16.49 -2.79 8.34
N SER A 46 15.63 -3.80 8.20
CA SER A 46 15.93 -5.17 8.63
C SER A 46 15.35 -6.17 7.65
N TYR A 47 16.08 -7.24 7.38
CA TYR A 47 15.64 -8.33 6.51
C TYR A 47 16.17 -9.67 7.00
N TYR A 48 15.27 -10.64 7.10
CA TYR A 48 15.58 -12.03 7.41
C TYR A 48 14.96 -12.95 6.37
N THR A 49 15.69 -14.00 5.97
CA THR A 49 15.22 -14.97 4.97
C THR A 49 15.83 -16.35 5.22
N ILE A 50 15.08 -17.40 4.88
CA ILE A 50 15.59 -18.78 4.83
C ILE A 50 16.41 -19.05 3.54
N PHE A 51 16.30 -18.20 2.52
CA PHE A 51 16.92 -18.40 1.21
C PHE A 51 18.32 -17.80 1.14
N LYS A 52 19.36 -18.65 1.23
CA LYS A 52 20.78 -18.22 1.18
C LYS A 52 21.10 -17.34 -0.03
N ASN A 53 20.54 -17.65 -1.19
CA ASN A 53 20.81 -16.92 -2.45
C ASN A 53 20.11 -15.54 -2.53
N ARG A 54 19.19 -15.25 -1.62
CA ARG A 54 18.47 -13.97 -1.55
C ARG A 54 19.04 -13.00 -0.51
N ALA A 55 19.98 -13.46 0.31
CA ALA A 55 20.60 -12.61 1.35
C ALA A 55 21.32 -11.36 0.81
N LEU A 56 21.70 -11.36 -0.47
CA LEU A 56 22.31 -10.21 -1.14
C LEU A 56 21.27 -9.22 -1.73
N ARG A 57 19.99 -9.57 -1.73
CA ARG A 57 18.92 -8.68 -2.20
C ARG A 57 18.29 -8.01 -0.99
N ASN A 58 17.92 -6.75 -1.15
CA ASN A 58 17.11 -6.07 -0.15
C ASN A 58 15.67 -5.91 -0.68
N PRO A 59 14.72 -6.71 -0.18
CA PRO A 59 13.35 -6.70 -0.66
C PRO A 59 12.64 -5.36 -0.46
N ILE A 60 13.11 -4.54 0.48
CA ILE A 60 12.55 -3.22 0.75
C ILE A 60 12.62 -2.32 -0.49
N PHE A 61 13.69 -2.45 -1.28
CA PHE A 61 13.96 -1.64 -2.46
C PHE A 61 13.77 -2.39 -3.79
N GLN A 62 13.74 -3.73 -3.76
CA GLN A 62 13.88 -4.57 -4.94
C GLN A 62 12.73 -5.56 -5.16
N ASN A 63 11.86 -5.78 -4.19
CA ASN A 63 10.71 -6.65 -4.35
C ASN A 63 9.42 -5.84 -4.45
N GLN A 64 8.57 -6.26 -5.38
CA GLN A 64 7.21 -5.75 -5.49
C GLN A 64 6.23 -6.73 -4.85
N PHE A 65 5.19 -6.18 -4.23
CA PHE A 65 4.09 -6.95 -3.66
C PHE A 65 2.77 -6.22 -3.87
N GLU A 66 1.68 -6.95 -3.82
CA GLU A 66 0.35 -6.36 -3.76
C GLU A 66 0.07 -5.89 -2.34
N PRO A 67 -0.11 -4.57 -2.10
CA PRO A 67 -0.18 -4.04 -0.74
C PRO A 67 -1.47 -4.45 0.00
N GLY A 68 -2.50 -4.86 -0.72
CA GLY A 68 -3.78 -5.21 -0.10
C GLY A 68 -4.35 -4.06 0.71
N SER A 69 -4.95 -4.37 1.86
CA SER A 69 -5.71 -3.37 2.66
C SER A 69 -4.87 -2.23 3.22
N ILE A 70 -3.56 -2.32 3.28
CA ILE A 70 -2.72 -1.17 3.67
C ILE A 70 -2.71 -0.06 2.59
N PHE A 71 -3.20 -0.34 1.38
CA PHE A 71 -3.33 0.64 0.31
C PHE A 71 -4.56 1.54 0.45
N LYS A 72 -5.59 1.09 1.17
CA LYS A 72 -6.88 1.80 1.31
C LYS A 72 -6.76 3.23 1.83
N PRO A 73 -5.91 3.55 2.82
CA PRO A 73 -5.71 4.94 3.26
C PRO A 73 -5.28 5.87 2.13
N ILE A 74 -4.43 5.40 1.21
CA ILE A 74 -3.97 6.21 0.05
C ILE A 74 -5.16 6.56 -0.85
N ILE A 75 -6.02 5.58 -1.16
CA ILE A 75 -7.19 5.81 -2.02
C ILE A 75 -8.22 6.72 -1.33
N VAL A 76 -8.43 6.54 -0.02
CA VAL A 76 -9.34 7.42 0.74
C VAL A 76 -8.79 8.84 0.81
N ALA A 77 -7.49 9.02 1.07
CA ALA A 77 -6.85 10.34 1.06
C ALA A 77 -6.99 11.02 -0.31
N SER A 78 -6.75 10.26 -1.40
CA SER A 78 -6.94 10.75 -2.77
C SER A 78 -8.38 11.22 -3.02
N ALA A 79 -9.38 10.44 -2.55
CA ALA A 79 -10.79 10.76 -2.75
C ALA A 79 -11.24 11.98 -1.94
N LEU A 80 -10.66 12.18 -0.76
CA LEU A 80 -10.89 13.36 0.08
C LEU A 80 -10.25 14.60 -0.55
N ASP A 81 -9.00 14.51 -0.99
CA ASP A 81 -8.27 15.61 -1.64
C ASP A 81 -8.95 16.04 -2.95
N ALA A 82 -9.45 15.08 -3.74
CA ALA A 82 -10.20 15.34 -4.96
C ALA A 82 -11.62 15.90 -4.71
N GLY A 83 -12.07 16.01 -3.47
CA GLY A 83 -13.43 16.43 -3.13
C GLY A 83 -14.54 15.45 -3.57
N LEU A 84 -14.18 14.21 -3.94
CA LEU A 84 -15.12 13.20 -4.42
C LEU A 84 -15.92 12.59 -3.27
N VAL A 85 -15.39 12.62 -2.06
CA VAL A 85 -16.04 12.16 -0.84
C VAL A 85 -15.69 13.08 0.33
N SER A 86 -16.50 13.03 1.38
CA SER A 86 -16.16 13.52 2.72
C SER A 86 -16.09 12.34 3.70
N LYS A 87 -15.60 12.53 4.90
CA LYS A 87 -15.61 11.47 5.92
C LYS A 87 -17.01 10.93 6.24
N TYR A 88 -18.04 11.72 5.98
CA TYR A 88 -19.46 11.39 6.23
C TYR A 88 -20.19 10.85 5.00
N THR A 89 -19.56 10.82 3.81
CA THR A 89 -20.20 10.27 2.61
C THR A 89 -20.57 8.82 2.85
N LYS A 90 -21.83 8.48 2.56
CA LYS A 90 -22.39 7.15 2.83
C LYS A 90 -22.35 6.25 1.61
N PHE A 91 -22.08 4.98 1.83
CA PHE A 91 -22.05 3.92 0.83
C PHE A 91 -22.91 2.75 1.33
N ASP A 92 -23.91 2.37 0.56
CA ASP A 92 -24.69 1.17 0.86
C ASP A 92 -24.00 -0.04 0.24
N ILE A 93 -23.33 -0.83 1.07
CA ILE A 93 -22.64 -2.05 0.66
C ILE A 93 -23.54 -3.30 0.67
N GLY A 94 -24.83 -3.12 0.98
CA GLY A 94 -25.82 -4.19 1.02
C GLY A 94 -25.42 -5.36 1.90
N ASP A 95 -25.40 -6.56 1.34
CA ASP A 95 -24.98 -7.80 2.02
C ASP A 95 -23.45 -8.06 1.98
N GLY A 96 -22.66 -7.04 1.64
CA GLY A 96 -21.19 -7.14 1.58
C GLY A 96 -20.68 -7.78 0.29
N LYS A 97 -21.37 -7.57 -0.85
CA LYS A 97 -20.97 -8.04 -2.17
C LYS A 97 -21.26 -6.99 -3.24
N ILE A 98 -20.39 -6.91 -4.22
CA ILE A 98 -20.60 -6.12 -5.43
C ILE A 98 -20.10 -6.90 -6.64
N THR A 99 -20.88 -6.91 -7.72
CA THR A 99 -20.48 -7.55 -8.99
C THR A 99 -20.04 -6.50 -9.99
N LYS A 100 -18.81 -6.63 -10.49
CA LYS A 100 -18.19 -5.79 -11.51
C LYS A 100 -17.66 -6.69 -12.64
N TYR A 101 -18.06 -6.41 -13.88
CA TYR A 101 -17.57 -7.14 -15.06
C TYR A 101 -17.56 -8.67 -14.89
N ARG A 102 -18.66 -9.25 -14.38
CA ARG A 102 -18.86 -10.68 -14.06
C ARG A 102 -18.00 -11.23 -12.90
N HIS A 103 -17.26 -10.40 -12.20
CA HIS A 103 -16.51 -10.78 -11.00
C HIS A 103 -17.22 -10.26 -9.75
N THR A 104 -17.39 -11.13 -8.77
CA THR A 104 -17.99 -10.76 -7.49
C THR A 104 -16.90 -10.48 -6.46
N ILE A 105 -16.82 -9.23 -6.04
CA ILE A 105 -15.96 -8.78 -4.94
C ILE A 105 -16.78 -8.89 -3.64
N LYS A 106 -16.17 -9.46 -2.60
CA LYS A 106 -16.82 -9.70 -1.31
C LYS A 106 -16.03 -9.05 -0.18
N GLU A 107 -16.74 -8.76 0.90
CA GLU A 107 -16.10 -8.40 2.16
C GLU A 107 -15.27 -9.57 2.71
N ALA A 108 -14.17 -9.24 3.39
CA ALA A 108 -13.38 -10.24 4.11
C ALA A 108 -14.13 -10.76 5.37
N SER A 109 -14.88 -9.88 6.02
CA SER A 109 -15.71 -10.23 7.17
C SER A 109 -17.19 -10.32 6.78
N ARG A 110 -17.86 -11.42 7.13
CA ARG A 110 -19.30 -11.60 6.92
C ARG A 110 -20.18 -10.62 7.72
N ASN A 111 -19.61 -9.95 8.72
CA ASN A 111 -20.33 -9.00 9.58
C ASN A 111 -20.32 -7.56 9.02
N THR A 112 -19.61 -7.31 7.92
CA THR A 112 -19.57 -5.98 7.29
C THR A 112 -20.68 -5.87 6.26
N LYS A 113 -21.74 -5.13 6.59
CA LYS A 113 -22.99 -5.02 5.81
C LYS A 113 -23.66 -3.65 6.01
N GLY A 114 -24.59 -3.32 5.13
CA GLY A 114 -25.46 -2.15 5.24
C GLY A 114 -24.80 -0.86 4.79
N VAL A 115 -25.15 0.26 5.40
CA VAL A 115 -24.64 1.58 5.02
C VAL A 115 -23.44 1.94 5.87
N LEU A 116 -22.33 2.29 5.24
CA LEU A 116 -21.09 2.71 5.88
C LEU A 116 -20.73 4.13 5.42
N THR A 117 -20.22 4.96 6.34
CA THR A 117 -19.55 6.21 5.99
C THR A 117 -18.14 5.94 5.43
N THR A 118 -17.52 6.92 4.77
CA THR A 118 -16.13 6.80 4.32
C THR A 118 -15.18 6.41 5.47
N GLU A 119 -15.39 7.01 6.65
CA GLU A 119 -14.62 6.67 7.86
C GLU A 119 -14.83 5.20 8.26
N GLU A 120 -16.06 4.71 8.24
CA GLU A 120 -16.38 3.32 8.58
C GLU A 120 -15.89 2.34 7.52
N VAL A 121 -15.90 2.71 6.23
CA VAL A 121 -15.30 1.92 5.15
C VAL A 121 -13.81 1.67 5.42
N LEU A 122 -13.07 2.71 5.82
CA LEU A 122 -11.66 2.57 6.17
C LEU A 122 -11.47 1.80 7.49
N LYS A 123 -12.20 2.14 8.54
CA LYS A 123 -12.13 1.51 9.87
C LYS A 123 -12.43 0.01 9.83
N LYS A 124 -13.46 -0.40 9.07
CA LYS A 124 -13.85 -1.80 8.91
C LYS A 124 -13.08 -2.50 7.80
N SER A 125 -12.19 -1.77 7.09
CA SER A 125 -11.45 -2.29 5.94
C SER A 125 -12.37 -2.91 4.87
N SER A 126 -13.51 -2.26 4.57
CA SER A 126 -14.50 -2.73 3.61
C SER A 126 -13.94 -2.76 2.19
N ASN A 127 -13.98 -3.92 1.53
CA ASN A 127 -13.58 -4.04 0.13
C ASN A 127 -14.64 -3.43 -0.81
N VAL A 128 -15.91 -3.68 -0.53
CA VAL A 128 -17.03 -3.18 -1.35
C VAL A 128 -17.10 -1.66 -1.25
N GLY A 129 -16.99 -1.11 -0.03
CA GLY A 129 -16.94 0.33 0.17
C GLY A 129 -15.78 0.99 -0.56
N MET A 130 -14.60 0.34 -0.58
CA MET A 130 -13.43 0.84 -1.33
C MET A 130 -13.64 0.82 -2.84
N VAL A 131 -14.30 -0.21 -3.39
CA VAL A 131 -14.70 -0.22 -4.81
C VAL A 131 -15.62 0.96 -5.11
N MET A 132 -16.61 1.23 -4.25
CA MET A 132 -17.54 2.35 -4.44
C MET A 132 -16.84 3.72 -4.35
N ILE A 133 -15.83 3.87 -3.49
CA ILE A 133 -14.97 5.06 -3.43
C ILE A 133 -14.15 5.17 -4.71
N GLY A 134 -13.50 4.10 -5.16
CA GLY A 134 -12.72 4.07 -6.40
C GLY A 134 -13.56 4.36 -7.65
N ASP A 135 -14.84 3.98 -7.65
CA ASP A 135 -15.78 4.29 -8.75
C ASP A 135 -16.07 5.79 -8.89
N LYS A 136 -15.83 6.59 -7.85
CA LYS A 136 -15.98 8.06 -7.93
C LYS A 136 -14.94 8.72 -8.84
N PHE A 137 -13.78 8.09 -9.01
CA PHE A 137 -12.75 8.57 -9.92
C PHE A 137 -13.00 8.10 -11.34
N THR A 138 -12.66 8.93 -12.32
CA THR A 138 -12.33 8.42 -13.65
C THR A 138 -11.04 7.58 -13.58
N ASN A 139 -10.76 6.77 -14.60
CA ASN A 139 -9.51 6.01 -14.64
C ASN A 139 -8.28 6.91 -14.71
N GLN A 140 -8.40 8.05 -15.40
CA GLN A 140 -7.32 9.03 -15.52
C GLN A 140 -7.02 9.68 -14.18
N GLU A 141 -8.02 10.20 -13.46
CA GLU A 141 -7.85 10.80 -12.13
C GLU A 141 -7.25 9.81 -11.14
N PHE A 142 -7.73 8.56 -11.15
CA PHE A 142 -7.18 7.51 -10.29
C PHE A 142 -5.69 7.29 -10.55
N GLU A 143 -5.26 7.18 -11.82
CA GLU A 143 -3.85 7.06 -12.18
C GLU A 143 -3.04 8.30 -11.78
N GLU A 144 -3.59 9.52 -11.94
CA GLU A 144 -2.92 10.77 -11.56
C GLU A 144 -2.62 10.79 -10.06
N TYR A 145 -3.55 10.34 -9.21
CA TYR A 145 -3.29 10.20 -7.77
C TYR A 145 -2.25 9.14 -7.45
N LEU A 146 -2.25 7.99 -8.15
CA LEU A 146 -1.20 7.00 -7.99
C LEU A 146 0.19 7.58 -8.33
N LYS A 147 0.27 8.43 -9.37
CA LYS A 147 1.50 9.14 -9.74
C LYS A 147 1.91 10.17 -8.69
N LYS A 148 0.97 10.96 -8.17
CA LYS A 148 1.22 11.94 -7.09
C LYS A 148 1.81 11.28 -5.84
N PHE A 149 1.34 10.07 -5.49
CA PHE A 149 1.87 9.28 -4.38
C PHE A 149 3.17 8.51 -4.72
N GLY A 150 3.72 8.68 -5.93
CA GLY A 150 5.03 8.13 -6.32
C GLY A 150 5.00 6.65 -6.74
N PHE A 151 3.82 6.04 -6.99
CA PHE A 151 3.74 4.62 -7.34
C PHE A 151 4.16 4.30 -8.78
N TYR A 152 4.43 5.29 -9.62
CA TYR A 152 4.83 5.13 -11.02
C TYR A 152 6.33 5.30 -11.26
N ASP A 153 7.06 5.78 -10.27
CA ASP A 153 8.49 6.05 -10.38
C ASP A 153 9.28 5.50 -9.20
N LYS A 154 10.59 5.52 -9.30
CA LYS A 154 11.48 5.28 -8.17
C LYS A 154 11.31 6.39 -7.14
N THR A 155 11.53 6.07 -5.86
CA THR A 155 11.51 7.07 -4.79
C THR A 155 12.69 8.04 -4.88
N GLY A 156 13.76 7.63 -5.56
CA GLY A 156 14.99 8.41 -5.66
C GLY A 156 15.91 8.27 -4.45
N ILE A 157 15.66 7.27 -3.60
CA ILE A 157 16.61 6.94 -2.54
C ILE A 157 17.97 6.59 -3.15
N ASP A 158 19.06 7.02 -2.51
CA ASP A 158 20.42 6.79 -2.94
C ASP A 158 20.95 5.35 -2.72
N PHE A 159 20.00 4.42 -2.42
CA PHE A 159 20.32 3.00 -2.30
C PHE A 159 20.50 2.37 -3.70
N PRO A 160 21.66 1.74 -3.97
CA PRO A 160 21.92 1.11 -5.25
C PRO A 160 20.98 -0.08 -5.49
N GLY A 161 20.36 -0.09 -6.69
CA GLY A 161 19.47 -1.20 -7.08
C GLY A 161 17.99 -1.02 -6.79
N GLU A 162 17.54 0.18 -6.38
CA GLU A 162 16.11 0.48 -6.35
C GLU A 162 15.47 0.19 -7.71
N ILE A 163 14.44 -0.64 -7.75
CA ILE A 163 13.75 -1.00 -8.99
C ILE A 163 12.69 0.05 -9.35
N LYS A 164 12.50 0.25 -10.67
CA LYS A 164 11.34 0.99 -11.16
C LYS A 164 10.11 0.06 -11.10
N PRO A 165 8.98 0.52 -10.54
CA PRO A 165 7.77 -0.31 -10.48
C PRO A 165 7.24 -0.62 -11.88
N TYR A 166 6.67 -1.81 -12.03
CA TYR A 166 5.90 -2.16 -13.22
C TYR A 166 4.50 -1.59 -13.12
N THR A 167 4.17 -0.64 -13.96
CA THR A 167 2.88 0.02 -13.99
C THR A 167 2.20 -0.12 -15.35
N ILE A 168 0.89 -0.25 -15.36
CA ILE A 168 0.07 -0.30 -16.57
C ILE A 168 -0.67 1.03 -16.70
N PRO A 169 -0.52 1.77 -17.81
CA PRO A 169 -1.25 3.02 -18.03
C PRO A 169 -2.77 2.82 -18.03
N TYR A 170 -3.54 3.79 -17.52
CA TYR A 170 -5.01 3.69 -17.38
C TYR A 170 -5.73 3.34 -18.69
N LYS A 171 -5.20 3.75 -19.83
CA LYS A 171 -5.75 3.44 -21.17
C LYS A 171 -5.74 1.94 -21.50
N ARG A 172 -4.94 1.15 -20.77
CA ARG A 172 -4.81 -0.30 -20.92
C ARG A 172 -5.45 -1.07 -19.77
N TRP A 173 -6.15 -0.40 -18.84
CA TRP A 173 -6.86 -1.08 -17.77
C TRP A 173 -8.11 -1.76 -18.35
N ASP A 174 -8.34 -2.98 -17.91
CA ASP A 174 -9.64 -3.62 -18.04
C ASP A 174 -10.64 -2.99 -17.06
N GLY A 175 -11.91 -3.33 -17.23
CA GLY A 175 -12.95 -2.76 -16.38
C GLY A 175 -12.83 -3.11 -14.89
N LEU A 176 -12.12 -4.19 -14.54
CA LEU A 176 -11.97 -4.64 -13.16
C LEU A 176 -10.77 -3.99 -12.45
N LYS A 177 -9.76 -3.57 -13.20
CA LYS A 177 -8.46 -3.10 -12.69
C LYS A 177 -8.57 -2.03 -11.61
N LYS A 178 -9.33 -0.94 -11.90
CA LYS A 178 -9.55 0.14 -10.93
C LYS A 178 -10.24 -0.36 -9.66
N SER A 179 -11.25 -1.23 -9.81
CA SER A 179 -11.98 -1.78 -8.67
C SER A 179 -11.08 -2.59 -7.74
N THR A 180 -10.20 -3.42 -8.29
CA THR A 180 -9.26 -4.21 -7.47
C THR A 180 -8.17 -3.35 -6.85
N MET A 181 -7.62 -2.38 -7.59
CA MET A 181 -6.63 -1.44 -7.06
C MET A 181 -7.17 -0.60 -5.91
N SER A 182 -8.48 -0.31 -5.88
CA SER A 182 -9.10 0.45 -4.79
C SER A 182 -8.92 -0.19 -3.41
N PHE A 183 -8.70 -1.50 -3.34
CA PHE A 183 -8.39 -2.20 -2.09
C PHE A 183 -7.01 -2.89 -2.11
N GLY A 184 -6.12 -2.45 -3.01
CA GLY A 184 -4.71 -2.81 -3.03
C GLY A 184 -4.38 -4.14 -3.71
N GLN A 185 -5.26 -4.65 -4.57
CA GLN A 185 -5.00 -5.82 -5.44
C GLN A 185 -4.84 -5.37 -6.89
N GLY A 186 -4.04 -6.12 -7.67
CA GLY A 186 -3.77 -5.76 -9.06
C GLY A 186 -2.83 -4.55 -9.23
N ILE A 187 -2.21 -4.05 -8.17
CA ILE A 187 -1.12 -3.09 -8.19
C ILE A 187 0.08 -3.70 -7.47
N ALA A 188 1.26 -3.53 -8.03
CA ALA A 188 2.51 -3.99 -7.42
C ALA A 188 3.36 -2.79 -7.01
N VAL A 189 3.76 -2.74 -5.75
CA VAL A 189 4.52 -1.64 -5.15
C VAL A 189 5.69 -2.19 -4.35
N THR A 190 6.73 -1.38 -4.12
CA THR A 190 7.82 -1.74 -3.21
C THR A 190 7.52 -1.25 -1.79
N PRO A 191 8.09 -1.89 -0.74
CA PRO A 191 7.97 -1.40 0.63
C PRO A 191 8.42 0.04 0.80
N ILE A 192 9.50 0.45 0.13
CA ILE A 192 9.98 1.85 0.20
C ILE A 192 8.96 2.82 -0.41
N GLN A 193 8.29 2.47 -1.52
CA GLN A 193 7.22 3.31 -2.08
C GLN A 193 6.04 3.44 -1.11
N MET A 194 5.64 2.34 -0.46
CA MET A 194 4.54 2.39 0.51
C MET A 194 4.84 3.32 1.67
N ILE A 195 6.02 3.19 2.31
CA ILE A 195 6.35 4.05 3.45
C ILE A 195 6.52 5.51 3.03
N THR A 196 7.08 5.76 1.84
CA THR A 196 7.19 7.11 1.27
C THR A 196 5.81 7.74 1.04
N ALA A 197 4.87 6.97 0.47
CA ALA A 197 3.49 7.44 0.28
C ALA A 197 2.79 7.77 1.60
N PHE A 198 2.99 6.96 2.65
CA PHE A 198 2.48 7.23 3.99
C PHE A 198 3.15 8.43 4.69
N SER A 199 4.37 8.77 4.29
CA SER A 199 5.09 9.94 4.80
C SER A 199 4.70 11.23 4.08
N ALA A 200 3.93 11.16 2.99
CA ALA A 200 3.42 12.34 2.31
C ALA A 200 2.49 13.13 3.24
N ARG A 201 2.80 14.40 3.44
CA ARG A 201 1.91 15.31 4.14
C ARG A 201 0.90 15.86 3.13
N GLY A 202 -0.38 15.72 3.43
CA GLY A 202 -1.43 16.40 2.70
C GLY A 202 -1.38 17.91 2.90
#